data_3f19422e5c5509e8761acf0b4e79bd68
#
_entry.id   3f19422e5c5509e8761acf0b4e79bd68
#
_cell.length_a   1.000
_cell.length_b   1.000
_cell.length_c   1.000
_cell.angle_alpha   90.00
_cell.angle_beta   90.00
_cell.angle_gamma   90.00
#
_symmetry.space_group_name_H-M   'P 1'
#
loop_
_entity.id
_entity.type
_entity.pdbx_description
1 polymer ?
#
loop_
_entity_poly.entity_id
_entity_poly.type
_entity_poly.pdbx_seq_one_letter_code
_entity_poly.pdbx_strand_id
1 'polypeptide(L)'
;GFQEEWLHYRRADQERDIREDQKRMEQAKKRLATLDVVMSRLYEDYALGEISKEKYKKMTADYEAEQERLKLEIETTEEWVEQRQAMGDDLDAFIALTKKYVDVTELTQTIVNEYIKKIIIHAPDKSGGKRRQKVEIFFNFVDDVEIPVLAEPMIAESTLGRRKTA
;
A
#
# COMPACT_ATOMS: atom_id res chain seq x y z
N GLY A 1 3.89 9.43 22.53
CA GLY A 1 3.65 8.10 23.12
C GLY A 1 4.08 6.99 22.17
N PHE A 2 4.07 5.74 22.63
CA PHE A 2 4.53 4.55 21.87
C PHE A 2 3.93 4.42 20.46
N GLN A 3 2.66 4.81 20.29
CA GLN A 3 1.99 4.75 18.98
C GLN A 3 2.55 5.77 17.98
N GLU A 4 2.90 6.96 18.43
CA GLU A 4 3.50 7.99 17.57
C GLU A 4 4.91 7.59 17.12
N GLU A 5 5.71 7.02 18.03
CA GLU A 5 7.05 6.51 17.70
C GLU A 5 6.98 5.35 16.70
N TRP A 6 6.01 4.45 16.86
CA TRP A 6 5.79 3.34 15.95
C TRP A 6 5.38 3.82 14.54
N LEU A 7 4.48 4.80 14.44
CA LEU A 7 4.04 5.40 13.18
C LEU A 7 5.20 6.11 12.48
N HIS A 8 6.02 6.88 13.22
CA HIS A 8 7.21 7.53 12.67
C HIS A 8 8.25 6.52 12.17
N TYR A 9 8.45 5.42 12.89
CA TYR A 9 9.36 4.37 12.48
C TYR A 9 8.89 3.70 11.17
N ARG A 10 7.62 3.33 11.08
CA ARG A 10 7.02 2.73 9.88
C ARG A 10 7.14 3.64 8.67
N ARG A 11 6.90 4.93 8.84
CA ARG A 11 7.04 5.91 7.78
C ARG A 11 8.48 6.03 7.29
N ALA A 12 9.43 6.16 8.19
CA ALA A 12 10.86 6.25 7.85
C ALA A 12 11.35 4.99 7.10
N ASP A 13 10.88 3.83 7.51
CA ASP A 13 11.17 2.55 6.86
C ASP A 13 10.60 2.50 5.43
N GLN A 14 9.35 2.88 5.25
CA GLN A 14 8.68 2.97 3.96
C GLN A 14 9.36 3.98 3.01
N GLU A 15 9.72 5.17 3.50
CA GLU A 15 10.45 6.18 2.71
C GLU A 15 11.83 5.70 2.30
N ARG A 16 12.51 4.90 3.13
CA ARG A 16 13.79 4.29 2.78
C ARG A 16 13.61 3.28 1.66
N ASP A 17 12.64 2.39 1.75
CA ASP A 17 12.36 1.38 0.75
C ASP A 17 12.01 2.03 -0.61
N ILE A 18 11.17 3.06 -0.62
CA ILE A 18 10.83 3.83 -1.82
C ILE A 18 12.10 4.42 -2.46
N ARG A 19 12.99 5.02 -1.67
CA ARG A 19 14.25 5.58 -2.18
C ARG A 19 15.18 4.52 -2.76
N GLU A 20 15.24 3.35 -2.16
CA GLU A 20 16.04 2.23 -2.67
C GLU A 20 15.48 1.70 -3.99
N ASP A 21 14.16 1.55 -4.09
CA ASP A 21 13.47 1.14 -5.31
C ASP A 21 13.64 2.18 -6.43
N GLN A 22 13.50 3.47 -6.13
CA GLN A 22 13.74 4.55 -7.08
C GLN A 22 15.19 4.55 -7.60
N LYS A 23 16.17 4.34 -6.72
CA LYS A 23 17.58 4.24 -7.12
C LYS A 23 17.83 3.04 -8.02
N ARG A 24 17.24 1.90 -7.75
CA ARG A 24 17.34 0.69 -8.58
C ARG A 24 16.72 0.92 -9.95
N MET A 25 15.54 1.52 -10.00
CA MET A 25 14.88 1.90 -11.25
C MET A 25 15.72 2.86 -12.10
N GLU A 26 16.33 3.88 -11.48
CA GLU A 26 17.24 4.79 -12.19
C GLU A 26 18.47 4.07 -12.76
N GLN A 27 19.03 3.11 -12.05
CA GLN A 27 20.12 2.27 -12.56
C GLN A 27 19.67 1.42 -13.75
N ALA A 28 18.49 0.82 -13.67
CA ALA A 28 17.91 0.04 -14.76
C ALA A 28 17.65 0.92 -16.02
N LYS A 29 17.10 2.13 -15.84
CA LYS A 29 16.90 3.09 -16.94
C LYS A 29 18.23 3.50 -17.60
N LYS A 30 19.28 3.76 -16.81
CA LYS A 30 20.64 4.06 -17.33
C LYS A 30 21.22 2.88 -18.09
N ARG A 31 21.05 1.67 -17.57
CA ARG A 31 21.53 0.45 -18.24
C ARG A 31 20.79 0.24 -19.57
N LEU A 32 19.48 0.43 -19.59
CA LEU A 32 18.66 0.35 -20.80
C LEU A 32 19.16 1.31 -21.88
N ALA A 33 19.40 2.58 -21.53
CA ALA A 33 19.97 3.57 -22.46
C ALA A 33 21.38 3.20 -22.95
N THR A 34 22.19 2.59 -22.09
CA THR A 34 23.52 2.09 -22.48
C THR A 34 23.43 0.94 -23.47
N LEU A 35 22.46 0.02 -23.30
CA LEU A 35 22.23 -1.10 -24.21
C LEU A 35 21.90 -0.62 -25.63
N ASP A 36 21.12 0.45 -25.79
CA ASP A 36 20.82 1.03 -27.10
C ASP A 36 22.10 1.48 -27.84
N VAL A 37 23.00 2.11 -27.10
CA VAL A 37 24.32 2.55 -27.67
C VAL A 37 25.18 1.35 -28.00
N VAL A 38 25.23 0.34 -27.13
CA VAL A 38 26.02 -0.89 -27.35
C VAL A 38 25.49 -1.68 -28.54
N MET A 39 24.16 -1.80 -28.69
CA MET A 39 23.56 -2.48 -29.84
C MET A 39 23.84 -1.75 -31.16
N SER A 40 23.81 -0.42 -31.15
CA SER A 40 24.19 0.37 -32.34
C SER A 40 25.64 0.12 -32.77
N ARG A 41 26.58 0.10 -31.82
CA ARG A 41 27.99 -0.23 -32.09
C ARG A 41 28.17 -1.66 -32.58
N LEU A 42 27.46 -2.61 -31.95
CA LEU A 42 27.48 -4.01 -32.36
C LEU A 42 27.03 -4.19 -33.82
N TYR A 43 26.03 -3.40 -34.26
CA TYR A 43 25.58 -3.39 -35.63
C TYR A 43 26.66 -2.82 -36.58
N GLU A 44 27.33 -1.74 -36.19
CA GLU A 44 28.44 -1.14 -36.97
C GLU A 44 29.59 -2.12 -37.15
N ASP A 45 30.05 -2.76 -36.07
CA ASP A 45 31.13 -3.77 -36.11
C ASP A 45 30.77 -4.97 -36.99
N TYR A 46 29.49 -5.39 -36.98
CA TYR A 46 29.02 -6.43 -37.88
C TYR A 46 29.00 -5.95 -39.33
N ALA A 47 28.54 -4.74 -39.62
CA ALA A 47 28.49 -4.17 -40.96
C ALA A 47 29.88 -3.98 -41.55
N LEU A 48 30.90 -3.68 -40.72
CA LEU A 48 32.30 -3.58 -41.11
C LEU A 48 32.99 -4.94 -41.24
N GLY A 49 32.35 -6.03 -40.89
CA GLY A 49 32.90 -7.38 -40.96
C GLY A 49 33.87 -7.74 -39.81
N GLU A 50 33.90 -6.92 -38.73
CA GLU A 50 34.78 -7.14 -37.58
C GLU A 50 34.31 -8.27 -36.68
N ILE A 51 33.01 -8.60 -36.73
CA ILE A 51 32.43 -9.73 -36.00
C ILE A 51 31.65 -10.67 -36.91
N SER A 52 31.64 -11.95 -36.58
CA SER A 52 30.91 -12.97 -37.34
C SER A 52 29.41 -12.81 -37.18
N LYS A 53 28.65 -13.29 -38.16
CA LYS A 53 27.17 -13.29 -38.12
C LYS A 53 26.62 -14.07 -36.92
N GLU A 54 27.25 -15.17 -36.58
CA GLU A 54 26.85 -16.02 -35.42
C GLU A 54 27.03 -15.25 -34.11
N LYS A 55 28.17 -14.59 -33.95
CA LYS A 55 28.48 -13.77 -32.78
C LYS A 55 27.52 -12.58 -32.66
N TYR A 56 27.29 -11.88 -33.78
CA TYR A 56 26.32 -10.79 -33.83
C TYR A 56 24.95 -11.23 -33.38
N LYS A 57 24.39 -12.31 -33.95
CA LYS A 57 23.08 -12.84 -33.60
C LYS A 57 22.97 -13.21 -32.12
N LYS A 58 24.01 -13.88 -31.59
CA LYS A 58 24.02 -14.25 -30.18
C LYS A 58 24.00 -13.04 -29.26
N MET A 59 24.89 -12.07 -29.50
CA MET A 59 24.99 -10.87 -28.67
C MET A 59 23.71 -10.02 -28.75
N THR A 60 23.14 -9.90 -29.94
CA THR A 60 21.86 -9.18 -30.12
C THR A 60 20.76 -9.83 -29.30
N ALA A 61 20.61 -11.16 -29.38
CA ALA A 61 19.58 -11.87 -28.62
C ALA A 61 19.81 -11.72 -27.08
N ASP A 62 21.04 -11.75 -26.60
CA ASP A 62 21.37 -11.57 -25.21
C ASP A 62 20.99 -10.14 -24.72
N TYR A 63 21.30 -9.12 -25.52
CA TYR A 63 20.99 -7.72 -25.20
C TYR A 63 19.49 -7.42 -25.29
N GLU A 64 18.77 -7.98 -26.27
CA GLU A 64 17.32 -7.87 -26.37
C GLU A 64 16.64 -8.49 -25.16
N ALA A 65 17.08 -9.68 -24.73
CA ALA A 65 16.56 -10.32 -23.52
C ALA A 65 16.85 -9.49 -22.25
N GLU A 66 18.02 -8.87 -22.16
CA GLU A 66 18.36 -7.95 -21.06
C GLU A 66 17.46 -6.70 -21.08
N GLN A 67 17.20 -6.12 -22.26
CA GLN A 67 16.29 -4.98 -22.41
C GLN A 67 14.88 -5.29 -21.94
N GLU A 68 14.32 -6.42 -22.36
CA GLU A 68 12.97 -6.83 -21.94
C GLU A 68 12.89 -7.06 -20.43
N ARG A 69 13.89 -7.68 -19.84
CA ARG A 69 13.97 -7.87 -18.38
C ARG A 69 14.03 -6.52 -17.64
N LEU A 70 14.84 -5.57 -18.12
CA LEU A 70 14.97 -4.25 -17.49
C LEU A 70 13.68 -3.42 -17.63
N LYS A 71 12.99 -3.50 -18.77
CA LYS A 71 11.69 -2.84 -18.97
C LYS A 71 10.65 -3.34 -17.97
N LEU A 72 10.56 -4.66 -17.82
CA LEU A 72 9.64 -5.27 -16.85
C LEU A 72 10.01 -4.90 -15.41
N GLU A 73 11.30 -4.86 -15.08
CA GLU A 73 11.78 -4.43 -13.75
C GLU A 73 11.40 -2.97 -13.47
N ILE A 74 11.54 -2.08 -14.45
CA ILE A 74 11.15 -0.67 -14.32
C ILE A 74 9.64 -0.55 -14.09
N GLU A 75 8.83 -1.18 -14.94
CA GLU A 75 7.37 -1.13 -14.87
C GLU A 75 6.85 -1.64 -13.51
N THR A 76 7.30 -2.82 -13.10
CA THR A 76 6.88 -3.40 -11.81
C THR A 76 7.34 -2.55 -10.62
N THR A 77 8.54 -1.96 -10.69
CA THR A 77 9.04 -1.10 -9.61
C THR A 77 8.27 0.22 -9.56
N GLU A 78 7.90 0.82 -10.70
CA GLU A 78 7.05 2.02 -10.76
C GLU A 78 5.70 1.76 -10.09
N GLU A 79 5.01 0.67 -10.43
CA GLU A 79 3.73 0.29 -9.81
C GLU A 79 3.85 0.12 -8.29
N TRP A 80 4.91 -0.55 -7.82
CA TRP A 80 5.16 -0.74 -6.39
C TRP A 80 5.42 0.58 -5.65
N VAL A 81 6.18 1.49 -6.26
CA VAL A 81 6.47 2.81 -5.68
C VAL A 81 5.19 3.64 -5.59
N GLU A 82 4.37 3.66 -6.65
CA GLU A 82 3.08 4.37 -6.66
C GLU A 82 2.13 3.85 -5.57
N GLN A 83 1.99 2.54 -5.45
CA GLN A 83 1.14 1.92 -4.42
C GLN A 83 1.62 2.28 -3.00
N ARG A 84 2.93 2.22 -2.74
CA ARG A 84 3.50 2.57 -1.43
C ARG A 84 3.34 4.05 -1.11
N GLN A 85 3.48 4.94 -2.10
CA GLN A 85 3.25 6.38 -1.91
C GLN A 85 1.79 6.65 -1.56
N ALA A 86 0.84 6.06 -2.29
CA ALA A 86 -0.58 6.20 -2.00
C ALA A 86 -0.94 5.73 -0.58
N MET A 87 -0.39 4.59 -0.14
CA MET A 87 -0.57 4.10 1.24
C MET A 87 0.03 5.07 2.29
N GLY A 88 1.16 5.71 1.98
CA GLY A 88 1.78 6.72 2.84
C GLY A 88 0.92 7.98 2.99
N ASP A 89 0.35 8.45 1.90
CA ASP A 89 -0.54 9.62 1.86
C ASP A 89 -1.82 9.35 2.68
N ASP A 90 -2.40 8.14 2.56
CA ASP A 90 -3.55 7.72 3.35
C ASP A 90 -3.24 7.66 4.85
N LEU A 91 -2.06 7.16 5.23
CA LEU A 91 -1.61 7.14 6.61
C LEU A 91 -1.43 8.55 7.18
N ASP A 92 -0.87 9.48 6.40
CA ASP A 92 -0.70 10.88 6.80
C ASP A 92 -2.04 11.58 7.01
N ALA A 93 -2.99 11.34 6.11
CA ALA A 93 -4.35 11.84 6.23
C ALA A 93 -5.03 11.30 7.50
N PHE A 94 -4.86 10.02 7.79
CA PHE A 94 -5.37 9.40 9.02
C PHE A 94 -4.74 10.01 10.28
N ILE A 95 -3.41 10.20 10.31
CA ILE A 95 -2.70 10.83 11.43
C ILE A 95 -3.18 12.27 11.64
N ALA A 96 -3.34 13.05 10.57
CA ALA A 96 -3.83 14.42 10.65
C ALA A 96 -5.25 14.48 11.22
N LEU A 97 -6.11 13.57 10.79
CA LEU A 97 -7.48 13.44 11.27
C LEU A 97 -7.51 13.05 12.75
N THR A 98 -6.71 12.07 13.15
CA THR A 98 -6.59 11.63 14.54
C THR A 98 -6.13 12.77 15.46
N LYS A 99 -5.15 13.57 15.03
CA LYS A 99 -4.69 14.75 15.79
C LYS A 99 -5.78 15.81 15.95
N LYS A 100 -6.64 16.00 14.94
CA LYS A 100 -7.77 16.94 14.96
C LYS A 100 -8.82 16.55 16.02
N TYR A 101 -8.94 15.26 16.32
CA TYR A 101 -10.01 14.71 17.17
C TYR A 101 -9.52 13.97 18.41
N VAL A 102 -8.30 14.27 18.92
CA VAL A 102 -7.71 13.61 20.10
C VAL A 102 -8.57 13.74 21.38
N ASP A 103 -9.37 14.80 21.50
CA ASP A 103 -10.19 15.08 22.69
C ASP A 103 -11.70 14.91 22.43
N VAL A 104 -12.09 14.05 21.51
CA VAL A 104 -13.51 13.83 21.20
C VAL A 104 -14.18 13.02 22.31
N THR A 105 -15.03 13.68 23.06
CA THR A 105 -15.89 13.07 24.10
C THR A 105 -17.22 12.56 23.54
N GLU A 106 -17.63 13.07 22.35
CA GLU A 106 -18.90 12.70 21.71
C GLU A 106 -18.70 12.36 20.23
N LEU A 107 -19.34 11.28 19.79
CA LEU A 107 -19.32 10.85 18.40
C LEU A 107 -20.33 11.68 17.58
N THR A 108 -19.86 12.70 16.88
CA THR A 108 -20.72 13.52 16.01
C THR A 108 -20.85 12.90 14.61
N GLN A 109 -21.91 13.27 13.88
CA GLN A 109 -22.11 12.81 12.50
C GLN A 109 -20.95 13.21 11.58
N THR A 110 -20.33 14.37 11.81
CA THR A 110 -19.15 14.83 11.06
C THR A 110 -17.97 13.89 11.26
N ILE A 111 -17.69 13.50 12.52
CA ILE A 111 -16.62 12.56 12.84
C ILE A 111 -16.89 11.20 12.22
N VAL A 112 -18.11 10.69 12.31
CA VAL A 112 -18.49 9.41 11.69
C VAL A 112 -18.23 9.44 10.19
N ASN A 113 -18.65 10.50 9.49
CA ASN A 113 -18.47 10.62 8.05
C ASN A 113 -17.00 10.79 7.63
N GLU A 114 -16.17 11.45 8.44
CA GLU A 114 -14.74 11.64 8.14
C GLU A 114 -13.92 10.38 8.40
N TYR A 115 -14.29 9.55 9.39
CA TYR A 115 -13.54 8.36 9.78
C TYR A 115 -14.04 7.07 9.15
N ILE A 116 -15.36 6.92 8.97
CA ILE A 116 -15.99 5.65 8.65
C ILE A 116 -16.43 5.61 7.20
N LYS A 117 -15.86 4.66 6.45
CA LYS A 117 -16.21 4.37 5.06
C LYS A 117 -17.50 3.56 4.96
N LYS A 118 -17.62 2.56 5.85
CA LYS A 118 -18.73 1.60 5.81
C LYS A 118 -18.88 0.89 7.15
N ILE A 119 -20.10 0.63 7.54
CA ILE A 119 -20.45 -0.23 8.68
C ILE A 119 -21.27 -1.40 8.16
N ILE A 120 -20.84 -2.63 8.44
CA ILE A 120 -21.60 -3.84 8.14
C ILE A 120 -22.12 -4.40 9.44
N ILE A 121 -23.44 -4.50 9.56
CA ILE A 121 -24.11 -5.09 10.69
C ILE A 121 -24.62 -6.48 10.27
N HIS A 122 -24.05 -7.52 10.82
CA HIS A 122 -24.45 -8.90 10.52
C HIS A 122 -25.74 -9.27 11.23
N ALA A 123 -26.42 -10.32 10.74
CA ALA A 123 -27.57 -10.87 11.41
C ALA A 123 -27.18 -11.37 12.82
N PRO A 124 -28.05 -11.18 13.83
CA PRO A 124 -27.74 -11.60 15.18
C PRO A 124 -27.71 -13.12 15.31
N ASP A 125 -26.64 -13.63 15.90
CA ASP A 125 -26.51 -15.04 16.29
C ASP A 125 -27.24 -15.28 17.62
N LYS A 126 -28.16 -16.26 17.64
CA LYS A 126 -28.96 -16.67 18.78
C LYS A 126 -28.59 -18.07 19.29
N SER A 127 -27.60 -18.74 18.69
CA SER A 127 -27.23 -20.14 18.94
C SER A 127 -26.75 -20.42 20.39
N GLY A 128 -26.19 -19.40 21.07
CA GLY A 128 -25.59 -19.52 22.39
C GLY A 128 -26.45 -19.01 23.56
N GLY A 129 -27.77 -18.88 23.41
CA GLY A 129 -28.67 -18.39 24.48
C GLY A 129 -28.56 -16.89 24.80
N LYS A 130 -27.51 -16.21 24.37
CA LYS A 130 -27.35 -14.75 24.40
C LYS A 130 -27.25 -14.22 22.95
N ARG A 131 -28.04 -13.18 22.66
CA ARG A 131 -28.01 -12.52 21.37
C ARG A 131 -26.64 -11.83 21.18
N ARG A 132 -25.84 -12.31 20.21
CA ARG A 132 -24.57 -11.67 19.78
C ARG A 132 -24.76 -11.14 18.37
N GLN A 133 -24.19 -9.97 18.09
CA GLN A 133 -24.26 -9.34 16.78
C GLN A 133 -22.85 -8.88 16.40
N LYS A 134 -22.36 -9.35 15.25
CA LYS A 134 -21.08 -8.92 14.70
C LYS A 134 -21.29 -7.60 13.97
N VAL A 135 -20.44 -6.61 14.26
CA VAL A 135 -20.38 -5.33 13.57
C VAL A 135 -18.96 -5.19 13.02
N GLU A 136 -18.85 -4.92 11.73
CA GLU A 136 -17.57 -4.62 11.06
C GLU A 136 -17.57 -3.14 10.67
N ILE A 137 -16.50 -2.44 11.03
CA ILE A 137 -16.35 -1.01 10.74
C ILE A 137 -15.14 -0.86 9.83
N PHE A 138 -15.35 -0.27 8.65
CA PHE A 138 -14.31 0.06 7.69
C PHE A 138 -14.02 1.55 7.77
N PHE A 139 -12.76 1.89 7.94
CA PHE A 139 -12.31 3.28 8.05
C PHE A 139 -11.88 3.85 6.71
N ASN A 140 -11.98 5.18 6.53
CA ASN A 140 -11.67 5.85 5.27
C ASN A 140 -10.19 5.77 4.84
N PHE A 141 -9.26 5.57 5.79
CA PHE A 141 -7.81 5.69 5.56
C PHE A 141 -7.03 4.42 5.93
N VAL A 142 -7.73 3.31 6.18
CA VAL A 142 -7.10 2.09 6.74
C VAL A 142 -7.72 0.85 6.10
N ASP A 143 -7.56 0.70 4.78
CA ASP A 143 -8.07 -0.52 4.12
C ASP A 143 -7.21 -1.77 4.42
N ASP A 144 -5.92 -1.62 4.86
CA ASP A 144 -5.00 -2.75 5.08
C ASP A 144 -4.18 -2.69 6.39
N VAL A 145 -4.52 -1.83 7.32
CA VAL A 145 -3.89 -1.87 8.65
C VAL A 145 -4.76 -2.73 9.57
N GLU A 146 -4.33 -3.95 9.85
CA GLU A 146 -4.84 -4.70 10.99
C GLU A 146 -4.51 -3.91 12.26
N ILE A 147 -5.45 -3.06 12.68
CA ILE A 147 -5.40 -2.49 14.01
C ILE A 147 -5.80 -3.63 14.95
N PRO A 148 -4.92 -4.09 15.84
CA PRO A 148 -5.32 -5.03 16.86
C PRO A 148 -6.37 -4.30 17.72
N VAL A 149 -7.64 -4.57 17.46
CA VAL A 149 -8.73 -4.07 18.29
C VAL A 149 -8.63 -4.83 19.61
N LEU A 150 -7.96 -4.21 20.57
CA LEU A 150 -8.15 -4.53 21.98
C LEU A 150 -9.55 -4.01 22.36
N ALA A 151 -10.58 -4.58 21.77
CA ALA A 151 -11.96 -4.37 22.17
C ALA A 151 -12.25 -5.37 23.27
N GLU A 152 -12.12 -4.94 24.50
CA GLU A 152 -13.01 -5.48 25.51
C GLU A 152 -14.44 -5.24 25.03
N PRO A 153 -15.36 -6.22 25.14
CA PRO A 153 -16.72 -6.03 24.70
C PRO A 153 -17.35 -4.92 25.57
N MET A 154 -17.56 -3.75 24.98
CA MET A 154 -18.45 -2.76 25.56
C MET A 154 -19.84 -3.38 25.62
N ILE A 155 -20.21 -3.88 26.79
CA ILE A 155 -21.58 -4.30 27.11
C ILE A 155 -22.38 -3.00 27.22
N ALA A 156 -23.04 -2.61 26.12
CA ALA A 156 -24.06 -1.59 26.19
C ALA A 156 -25.25 -2.17 27.00
N GLU A 157 -25.32 -1.84 28.26
CA GLU A 157 -26.51 -2.04 29.05
C GLU A 157 -27.61 -1.12 28.50
N SER A 158 -28.48 -1.67 27.65
CA SER A 158 -29.72 -0.98 27.30
C SER A 158 -30.71 -1.11 28.47
N THR A 159 -30.74 -0.14 29.33
CA THR A 159 -31.85 0.08 30.26
C THR A 159 -33.08 0.59 29.50
N LEU A 160 -33.73 -0.29 28.76
CA LEU A 160 -35.09 -0.03 28.28
C LEU A 160 -36.08 -0.32 29.40
N GLY A 161 -36.52 0.79 30.03
CA GLY A 161 -37.51 0.77 31.07
C GLY A 161 -38.78 0.02 30.65
N ARG A 162 -39.10 -1.02 31.39
CA ARG A 162 -40.43 -1.67 31.40
C ARG A 162 -41.47 -0.64 31.84
N ARG A 163 -42.25 -0.08 30.91
CA ARG A 163 -43.54 0.52 31.30
C ARG A 163 -44.46 -0.60 31.72
N LYS A 164 -44.78 -0.63 33.01
CA LYS A 164 -45.94 -1.38 33.54
C LYS A 164 -47.19 -0.62 33.12
N THR A 165 -48.05 -1.24 32.34
CA THR A 165 -49.44 -0.83 32.19
C THR A 165 -50.24 -1.51 33.30
N ALA A 166 -50.94 -0.67 34.06
CA ALA A 166 -51.99 -1.07 34.99
C ALA A 166 -53.24 -1.45 34.20
#